data_ab3f3ce1ba46acb3a77cc9a97caf5858
#
_entry.id   ab3f3ce1ba46acb3a77cc9a97caf5858
#
_cell.length_a   1.000
_cell.length_b   1.000
_cell.length_c   1.000
_cell.angle_alpha   90.00
_cell.angle_beta   90.00
_cell.angle_gamma   90.00
#
_symmetry.space_group_name_H-M   'P 1'
#
loop_
_entity.id
_entity.type
_entity.pdbx_description
1 polymer ?
#
loop_
_entity_poly.entity_id
_entity_poly.type
_entity_poly.pdbx_seq_one_letter_code
_entity_poly.pdbx_strand_id
1 'polypeptide(L)'
;MKSKVTTGKGDAGNTKALDGDAFGKNHPMMEAVGTLDMLRAQTALLRLQLQEQYPGELPEINFLLYLSHLYFLIGTTISDPYIRKPEWRRGEIRKEHLLRLEEEQERLESELNLPQSFIVSATDMVAAQADITAVCARTFERRFVAFSEATPDFYMPVCLAFVNRLSDYFFVLGRHLEHGRGEKAVARAPA
;
A
#
# COMPACT_ATOMS: atom_id res chain seq x y z
N MET A 1 3.52 35.83 7.34
CA MET A 1 2.35 34.95 7.50
C MET A 1 2.88 33.60 8.00
N LYS A 2 2.41 33.06 9.17
CA LYS A 2 2.86 31.73 9.62
C LYS A 2 2.25 30.65 8.71
N SER A 3 3.06 29.69 8.28
CA SER A 3 2.58 28.54 7.52
C SER A 3 1.50 27.79 8.31
N LYS A 4 0.42 27.36 7.64
CA LYS A 4 -0.60 26.49 8.23
C LYS A 4 -0.11 25.04 8.38
N VAL A 5 0.93 24.66 7.62
CA VAL A 5 1.52 23.32 7.61
C VAL A 5 2.68 23.23 8.60
N THR A 6 3.60 24.19 8.57
CA THR A 6 4.76 24.21 9.46
C THR A 6 4.37 24.84 10.81
N THR A 7 4.05 23.99 11.77
CA THR A 7 3.60 24.44 13.10
C THR A 7 4.71 24.48 14.15
N GLY A 8 5.86 23.83 13.91
CA GLY A 8 6.96 23.66 14.86
C GLY A 8 6.67 22.74 16.05
N LYS A 9 5.42 22.22 16.16
CA LYS A 9 5.01 21.41 17.32
C LYS A 9 5.72 20.03 17.41
N GLY A 10 6.28 19.59 16.30
CA GLY A 10 6.96 18.30 16.19
C GLY A 10 8.49 18.35 16.30
N ASP A 11 9.09 19.53 16.54
CA ASP A 11 10.55 19.72 16.49
C ASP A 11 11.30 18.99 17.61
N ALA A 12 10.60 18.71 18.74
CA ALA A 12 11.13 17.93 19.85
C ALA A 12 10.98 16.40 19.69
N GLY A 13 10.69 15.89 18.46
CA GLY A 13 10.58 14.45 18.20
C GLY A 13 9.26 13.81 18.62
N ASN A 14 8.25 14.62 19.02
CA ASN A 14 6.92 14.15 19.35
C ASN A 14 5.89 14.59 18.29
N THR A 15 4.77 13.87 18.23
CA THR A 15 3.63 14.19 17.37
C THR A 15 2.31 13.84 18.08
N LYS A 16 1.18 14.25 17.51
CA LYS A 16 -0.14 13.85 18.01
C LYS A 16 -0.83 12.95 16.98
N ALA A 17 -1.44 11.88 17.47
CA ALA A 17 -2.34 11.06 16.68
C ALA A 17 -3.71 11.75 16.50
N LEU A 18 -4.59 11.14 15.72
CA LEU A 18 -5.92 11.66 15.42
C LEU A 18 -6.80 11.77 16.67
N ASP A 19 -6.64 10.84 17.61
CA ASP A 19 -7.34 10.83 18.91
C ASP A 19 -6.89 11.94 19.86
N GLY A 20 -5.78 12.63 19.53
CA GLY A 20 -5.20 13.73 20.29
C GLY A 20 -4.07 13.32 21.23
N ASP A 21 -3.82 12.02 21.40
CA ASP A 21 -2.72 11.50 22.20
C ASP A 21 -1.35 11.88 21.60
N ALA A 22 -0.38 12.16 22.46
CA ALA A 22 0.98 12.49 22.04
C ALA A 22 1.88 11.25 22.07
N PHE A 23 2.60 11.04 20.95
CA PHE A 23 3.53 9.94 20.77
C PHE A 23 4.91 10.43 20.32
N GLY A 24 5.95 9.69 20.64
CA GLY A 24 7.22 9.84 19.95
C GLY A 24 7.09 9.53 18.48
N LYS A 25 7.80 10.23 17.62
CA LYS A 25 7.77 9.98 16.16
C LYS A 25 8.27 8.57 15.77
N ASN A 26 8.99 7.89 16.66
CA ASN A 26 9.44 6.49 16.52
C ASN A 26 8.44 5.47 17.07
N HIS A 27 7.24 5.88 17.48
CA HIS A 27 6.21 4.96 17.97
C HIS A 27 5.71 4.04 16.83
N PRO A 28 5.37 2.75 17.07
CA PRO A 28 4.88 1.83 16.03
C PRO A 28 3.70 2.37 15.22
N MET A 29 2.79 3.11 15.83
CA MET A 29 1.69 3.79 15.15
C MET A 29 2.20 4.79 14.09
N MET A 30 3.19 5.61 14.44
CA MET A 30 3.76 6.62 13.52
C MET A 30 4.54 5.97 12.38
N GLU A 31 5.24 4.86 12.66
CA GLU A 31 5.92 4.06 11.64
C GLU A 31 4.91 3.43 10.67
N ALA A 32 3.79 2.88 11.17
CA ALA A 32 2.74 2.32 10.33
C ALA A 32 2.09 3.40 9.46
N VAL A 33 1.74 4.56 10.01
CA VAL A 33 1.16 5.68 9.25
C VAL A 33 2.15 6.20 8.22
N GLY A 34 3.42 6.39 8.58
CA GLY A 34 4.44 6.91 7.64
C GLY A 34 4.70 5.95 6.46
N THR A 35 4.71 4.63 6.71
CA THR A 35 4.87 3.65 5.63
C THR A 35 3.61 3.50 4.78
N LEU A 36 2.41 3.71 5.34
CA LEU A 36 1.17 3.82 4.58
C LEU A 36 1.17 5.05 3.66
N ASP A 37 1.66 6.19 4.15
CA ASP A 37 1.79 7.41 3.33
C ASP A 37 2.77 7.21 2.17
N MET A 38 3.87 6.48 2.39
CA MET A 38 4.79 6.10 1.33
C MET A 38 4.09 5.20 0.29
N LEU A 39 3.35 4.18 0.72
CA LEU A 39 2.59 3.30 -0.18
C LEU A 39 1.57 4.09 -1.00
N ARG A 40 0.86 5.04 -0.39
CA ARG A 40 -0.07 5.94 -1.09
C ARG A 40 0.62 6.75 -2.18
N ALA A 41 1.77 7.33 -1.86
CA ALA A 41 2.53 8.13 -2.83
C ALA A 41 3.02 7.28 -4.01
N GLN A 42 3.52 6.07 -3.75
CA GLN A 42 3.96 5.14 -4.80
C GLN A 42 2.79 4.66 -5.67
N THR A 43 1.64 4.34 -5.06
CA THR A 43 0.42 3.98 -5.80
C THR A 43 -0.06 5.14 -6.69
N ALA A 44 0.01 6.37 -6.19
CA ALA A 44 -0.36 7.55 -6.98
C ALA A 44 0.60 7.78 -8.15
N LEU A 45 1.91 7.62 -7.94
CA LEU A 45 2.91 7.72 -9.00
C LEU A 45 2.70 6.67 -10.09
N LEU A 46 2.49 5.40 -9.70
CA LEU A 46 2.19 4.32 -10.64
C LEU A 46 0.95 4.64 -11.47
N ARG A 47 -0.12 5.11 -10.83
CA ARG A 47 -1.36 5.49 -11.51
C ARG A 47 -1.14 6.62 -12.53
N LEU A 48 -0.34 7.63 -12.21
CA LEU A 48 -0.02 8.75 -13.11
C LEU A 48 0.83 8.28 -14.29
N GLN A 49 1.80 7.43 -14.07
CA GLN A 49 2.62 6.84 -15.14
C GLN A 49 1.77 6.00 -16.10
N LEU A 50 0.81 5.20 -15.57
CA LEU A 50 -0.15 4.47 -16.41
C LEU A 50 -1.01 5.41 -17.26
N GLN A 51 -1.50 6.50 -16.68
CA GLN A 51 -2.28 7.50 -17.42
C GLN A 51 -1.49 8.17 -18.55
N GLU A 52 -0.20 8.40 -18.34
CA GLU A 52 0.69 8.99 -19.33
C GLU A 52 1.02 8.02 -20.47
N GLN A 53 1.35 6.77 -20.11
CA GLN A 53 1.77 5.75 -21.07
C GLN A 53 0.60 5.19 -21.91
N TYR A 54 -0.59 5.12 -21.31
CA TYR A 54 -1.79 4.57 -21.93
C TYR A 54 -2.90 5.62 -21.95
N PRO A 55 -2.95 6.50 -22.96
CA PRO A 55 -3.98 7.52 -23.08
C PRO A 55 -5.32 6.89 -23.44
N GLY A 56 -6.04 6.42 -22.44
CA GLY A 56 -7.33 5.75 -22.54
C GLY A 56 -7.81 5.29 -21.17
N GLU A 57 -9.01 4.73 -21.11
CA GLU A 57 -9.52 4.14 -19.87
C GLU A 57 -8.95 2.73 -19.69
N LEU A 58 -7.99 2.59 -18.75
CA LEU A 58 -7.55 1.30 -18.26
C LEU A 58 -8.25 1.00 -16.94
N PRO A 59 -8.82 -0.20 -16.75
CA PRO A 59 -9.43 -0.62 -15.49
C PRO A 59 -8.47 -0.47 -14.30
N GLU A 60 -7.19 -0.75 -14.50
CA GLU A 60 -6.12 -0.64 -13.50
C GLU A 60 -5.98 0.77 -12.93
N ILE A 61 -6.14 1.81 -13.76
CA ILE A 61 -6.07 3.22 -13.31
C ILE A 61 -7.18 3.53 -12.30
N ASN A 62 -8.40 3.07 -12.60
CA ASN A 62 -9.55 3.25 -11.71
C ASN A 62 -9.42 2.39 -10.44
N PHE A 63 -8.85 1.20 -10.56
CA PHE A 63 -8.61 0.33 -9.40
C PHE A 63 -7.53 0.90 -8.48
N LEU A 64 -6.43 1.45 -9.00
CA LEU A 64 -5.42 2.15 -8.19
C LEU A 64 -5.97 3.38 -7.47
N LEU A 65 -6.90 4.11 -8.11
CA LEU A 65 -7.63 5.20 -7.44
C LEU A 65 -8.52 4.66 -6.32
N TYR A 66 -9.22 3.57 -6.53
CA TYR A 66 -10.01 2.89 -5.50
C TYR A 66 -9.14 2.47 -4.31
N LEU A 67 -7.97 1.84 -4.53
CA LEU A 67 -7.02 1.49 -3.47
C LEU A 67 -6.58 2.74 -2.69
N SER A 68 -6.32 3.84 -3.39
CA SER A 68 -5.93 5.11 -2.76
C SER A 68 -6.99 5.63 -1.78
N HIS A 69 -8.29 5.43 -2.06
CA HIS A 69 -9.37 5.75 -1.12
C HIS A 69 -9.38 4.80 0.08
N LEU A 70 -9.14 3.51 -0.12
CA LEU A 70 -9.09 2.53 0.96
C LEU A 70 -7.93 2.78 1.94
N TYR A 71 -6.80 3.31 1.48
CA TYR A 71 -5.69 3.69 2.35
C TYR A 71 -6.07 4.75 3.39
N PHE A 72 -7.03 5.63 3.09
CA PHE A 72 -7.56 6.56 4.10
C PHE A 72 -8.35 5.85 5.20
N LEU A 73 -9.10 4.79 4.87
CA LEU A 73 -9.79 3.97 5.86
C LEU A 73 -8.80 3.30 6.80
N ILE A 74 -7.73 2.72 6.24
CA ILE A 74 -6.65 2.10 7.02
C ILE A 74 -5.96 3.13 7.90
N GLY A 75 -5.59 4.28 7.35
CA GLY A 75 -4.92 5.36 8.08
C GLY A 75 -5.73 5.89 9.26
N THR A 76 -7.03 6.10 9.11
CA THR A 76 -7.90 6.52 10.22
C THR A 76 -8.06 5.42 11.27
N THR A 77 -8.08 4.14 10.87
CA THR A 77 -8.15 3.00 11.78
C THR A 77 -6.88 2.90 12.64
N ILE A 78 -5.68 3.07 12.04
CA ILE A 78 -4.41 3.06 12.76
C ILE A 78 -4.31 4.27 13.71
N SER A 79 -4.70 5.47 13.26
CA SER A 79 -4.55 6.72 14.00
C SER A 79 -5.56 6.92 15.13
N ASP A 80 -6.60 6.09 15.18
CA ASP A 80 -7.59 6.06 16.27
C ASP A 80 -8.06 4.62 16.51
N PRO A 81 -7.18 3.75 17.08
CA PRO A 81 -7.46 2.32 17.24
C PRO A 81 -8.63 2.03 18.19
N TYR A 82 -8.90 2.93 19.12
CA TYR A 82 -9.94 2.78 20.15
C TYR A 82 -11.23 3.58 19.86
N ILE A 83 -11.37 4.12 18.66
CA ILE A 83 -12.55 4.86 18.18
C ILE A 83 -12.93 6.01 19.12
N ARG A 84 -11.93 6.77 19.58
CA ARG A 84 -12.14 7.94 20.44
C ARG A 84 -12.67 9.16 19.67
N LYS A 85 -12.47 9.18 18.36
CA LYS A 85 -12.88 10.24 17.43
C LYS A 85 -13.70 9.65 16.26
N PRO A 86 -14.88 9.06 16.54
CA PRO A 86 -15.68 8.38 15.52
C PRO A 86 -16.08 9.31 14.37
N GLU A 87 -16.18 10.61 14.59
CA GLU A 87 -16.47 11.61 13.56
C GLU A 87 -15.38 11.73 12.49
N TRP A 88 -14.15 11.29 12.77
CA TRP A 88 -13.04 11.25 11.83
C TRP A 88 -12.90 9.90 11.13
N ARG A 89 -13.55 8.86 11.66
CA ARG A 89 -13.45 7.50 11.12
C ARG A 89 -14.34 7.37 9.89
N ARG A 90 -13.74 7.28 8.72
CA ARG A 90 -14.43 7.20 7.43
C ARG A 90 -14.97 5.80 7.08
N GLY A 91 -14.80 4.84 7.96
CA GLY A 91 -15.15 3.43 7.79
C GLY A 91 -13.96 2.53 8.08
N GLU A 92 -14.06 1.28 7.69
CA GLU A 92 -13.02 0.27 7.88
C GLU A 92 -12.93 -0.67 6.67
N ILE A 93 -11.83 -1.41 6.57
CA ILE A 93 -11.68 -2.46 5.56
C ILE A 93 -12.60 -3.63 5.93
N ARG A 94 -13.43 -4.06 4.96
CA ARG A 94 -14.41 -5.13 5.07
C ARG A 94 -14.10 -6.26 4.10
N LYS A 95 -14.80 -7.37 4.23
CA LYS A 95 -14.65 -8.55 3.37
C LYS A 95 -14.86 -8.22 1.88
N GLU A 96 -15.83 -7.37 1.56
CA GLU A 96 -16.07 -6.95 0.16
C GLU A 96 -14.89 -6.22 -0.47
N HIS A 97 -14.11 -5.45 0.32
CA HIS A 97 -12.90 -4.81 -0.16
C HIS A 97 -11.79 -5.83 -0.45
N LEU A 98 -11.64 -6.84 0.43
CA LEU A 98 -10.68 -7.93 0.23
C LEU A 98 -11.05 -8.76 -1.00
N LEU A 99 -12.30 -9.19 -1.11
CA LEU A 99 -12.78 -9.95 -2.27
C LEU A 99 -12.56 -9.21 -3.59
N ARG A 100 -12.87 -7.92 -3.63
CA ARG A 100 -12.64 -7.10 -4.83
C ARG A 100 -11.15 -6.99 -5.20
N LEU A 101 -10.25 -6.95 -4.22
CA LEU A 101 -8.81 -6.96 -4.48
C LEU A 101 -8.37 -8.32 -5.04
N GLU A 102 -8.87 -9.42 -4.48
CA GLU A 102 -8.59 -10.78 -4.95
C GLU A 102 -9.15 -11.03 -6.36
N GLU A 103 -10.38 -10.62 -6.63
CA GLU A 103 -11.01 -10.71 -7.96
C GLU A 103 -10.21 -9.95 -9.02
N GLU A 104 -9.75 -8.74 -8.70
CA GLU A 104 -8.94 -7.95 -9.63
C GLU A 104 -7.55 -8.58 -9.84
N GLN A 105 -6.92 -9.13 -8.81
CA GLN A 105 -5.69 -9.88 -8.94
C GLN A 105 -5.87 -11.11 -9.82
N GLU A 106 -6.92 -11.91 -9.60
CA GLU A 106 -7.24 -13.10 -10.41
C GLU A 106 -7.49 -12.74 -11.87
N ARG A 107 -8.17 -11.64 -12.15
CA ARG A 107 -8.38 -11.12 -13.52
C ARG A 107 -7.05 -10.90 -14.22
N LEU A 108 -6.13 -10.16 -13.59
CA LEU A 108 -4.81 -9.88 -14.15
C LEU A 108 -3.98 -11.17 -14.33
N GLU A 109 -4.01 -12.06 -13.35
CA GLU A 109 -3.24 -13.29 -13.33
C GLU A 109 -3.74 -14.29 -14.39
N SER A 110 -5.04 -14.32 -14.70
CA SER A 110 -5.63 -15.19 -15.71
C SER A 110 -5.10 -14.93 -17.12
N GLU A 111 -4.57 -13.73 -17.37
CA GLU A 111 -3.97 -13.34 -18.65
C GLU A 111 -2.46 -13.62 -18.70
N LEU A 112 -1.87 -14.16 -17.61
CA LEU A 112 -0.44 -14.39 -17.45
C LEU A 112 -0.10 -15.87 -17.44
N ASN A 113 1.05 -16.20 -18.03
CA ASN A 113 1.68 -17.50 -17.86
C ASN A 113 2.93 -17.35 -16.98
N LEU A 114 2.70 -17.18 -15.68
CA LEU A 114 3.79 -16.98 -14.72
C LEU A 114 4.64 -18.26 -14.60
N PRO A 115 5.97 -18.17 -14.72
CA PRO A 115 6.84 -19.34 -14.54
C PRO A 115 6.88 -19.77 -13.07
N GLN A 116 7.02 -21.06 -12.82
CA GLN A 116 7.29 -21.62 -11.48
C GLN A 116 8.76 -21.39 -11.05
N SER A 117 9.25 -20.17 -11.18
CA SER A 117 10.63 -19.77 -10.85
C SER A 117 10.64 -18.29 -10.49
N PHE A 118 11.71 -17.84 -9.83
CA PHE A 118 11.89 -16.40 -9.63
C PHE A 118 12.02 -15.70 -10.99
N ILE A 119 11.49 -14.49 -11.03
CA ILE A 119 11.51 -13.61 -12.20
C ILE A 119 12.46 -12.46 -11.89
N VAL A 120 13.30 -12.10 -12.86
CA VAL A 120 14.10 -10.87 -12.78
C VAL A 120 13.14 -9.68 -12.85
N SER A 121 13.35 -8.69 -11.98
CA SER A 121 12.46 -7.54 -11.90
C SER A 121 12.40 -6.76 -13.20
N ALA A 122 11.22 -6.36 -13.55
CA ALA A 122 10.78 -5.34 -14.50
C ALA A 122 11.59 -5.16 -15.81
N THR A 123 10.88 -5.19 -16.91
CA THR A 123 11.42 -4.91 -18.25
C THR A 123 11.14 -3.48 -18.72
N ASP A 124 10.29 -2.73 -18.01
CA ASP A 124 9.97 -1.34 -18.31
C ASP A 124 9.71 -0.51 -17.04
N MET A 125 9.59 0.82 -17.20
CA MET A 125 9.50 1.76 -16.09
C MET A 125 8.22 1.62 -15.27
N VAL A 126 7.10 1.27 -15.90
CA VAL A 126 5.81 1.17 -15.20
C VAL A 126 5.76 -0.15 -14.40
N ALA A 127 6.27 -1.24 -14.97
CA ALA A 127 6.44 -2.50 -14.27
C ALA A 127 7.42 -2.35 -13.09
N ALA A 128 8.53 -1.62 -13.27
CA ALA A 128 9.47 -1.30 -12.19
C ALA A 128 8.80 -0.49 -11.07
N GLN A 129 7.94 0.45 -11.42
CA GLN A 129 7.17 1.21 -10.43
C GLN A 129 6.17 0.33 -9.67
N ALA A 130 5.54 -0.64 -10.33
CA ALA A 130 4.67 -1.61 -9.68
C ALA A 130 5.47 -2.50 -8.70
N ASP A 131 6.68 -2.96 -9.07
CA ASP A 131 7.58 -3.71 -8.18
C ASP A 131 7.98 -2.87 -6.96
N ILE A 132 8.35 -1.61 -7.12
CA ILE A 132 8.62 -0.68 -6.00
C ILE A 132 7.40 -0.56 -5.08
N THR A 133 6.21 -0.44 -5.67
CA THR A 133 4.97 -0.31 -4.91
C THR A 133 4.65 -1.60 -4.13
N ALA A 134 4.93 -2.78 -4.71
CA ALA A 134 4.82 -4.07 -4.02
C ALA A 134 5.76 -4.15 -2.81
N VAL A 135 7.01 -3.71 -2.93
CA VAL A 135 7.98 -3.67 -1.82
C VAL A 135 7.55 -2.68 -0.74
N CYS A 136 6.97 -1.53 -1.12
CA CYS A 136 6.38 -0.58 -0.18
C CYS A 136 5.18 -1.18 0.56
N ALA A 137 4.32 -1.95 -0.13
CA ALA A 137 3.21 -2.68 0.51
C ALA A 137 3.72 -3.67 1.56
N ARG A 138 4.76 -4.46 1.26
CA ARG A 138 5.39 -5.38 2.22
C ARG A 138 6.02 -4.64 3.41
N THR A 139 6.58 -3.45 3.19
CA THR A 139 7.14 -2.63 4.27
C THR A 139 6.04 -2.11 5.18
N PHE A 140 4.95 -1.63 4.60
CA PHE A 140 3.77 -1.22 5.35
C PHE A 140 3.17 -2.39 6.14
N GLU A 141 2.99 -3.57 5.52
CA GLU A 141 2.48 -4.77 6.18
C GLU A 141 3.27 -5.09 7.46
N ARG A 142 4.60 -5.16 7.38
CA ARG A 142 5.44 -5.43 8.56
C ARG A 142 5.26 -4.38 9.66
N ARG A 143 5.11 -3.11 9.32
CA ARG A 143 4.89 -2.02 10.29
C ARG A 143 3.48 -2.06 10.87
N PHE A 144 2.50 -2.45 10.06
CA PHE A 144 1.12 -2.63 10.52
C PHE A 144 0.99 -3.80 11.49
N VAL A 145 1.67 -4.92 11.22
CA VAL A 145 1.75 -6.06 12.16
C VAL A 145 2.39 -5.63 13.48
N ALA A 146 3.56 -4.97 13.43
CA ALA A 146 4.24 -4.49 14.63
C ALA A 146 3.38 -3.50 15.45
N PHE A 147 2.62 -2.63 14.78
CA PHE A 147 1.65 -1.75 15.43
C PHE A 147 0.51 -2.55 16.08
N SER A 148 -0.05 -3.53 15.37
CA SER A 148 -1.14 -4.37 15.88
C SER A 148 -0.71 -5.15 17.14
N GLU A 149 0.50 -5.72 17.14
CA GLU A 149 1.07 -6.43 18.29
C GLU A 149 1.35 -5.51 19.49
N ALA A 150 1.74 -4.26 19.23
CA ALA A 150 2.00 -3.26 20.26
C ALA A 150 0.76 -2.55 20.81
N THR A 151 -0.43 -2.80 20.23
CA THR A 151 -1.67 -2.10 20.57
C THR A 151 -2.66 -3.08 21.20
N PRO A 152 -2.88 -3.03 22.53
CA PRO A 152 -3.82 -3.92 23.21
C PRO A 152 -5.23 -3.84 22.58
N ASP A 153 -5.88 -5.01 22.47
CA ASP A 153 -7.25 -5.16 21.95
C ASP A 153 -7.47 -4.69 20.50
N PHE A 154 -6.40 -4.33 19.78
CA PHE A 154 -6.47 -4.01 18.37
C PHE A 154 -6.37 -5.28 17.52
N TYR A 155 -7.51 -5.75 17.01
CA TYR A 155 -7.59 -6.96 16.21
C TYR A 155 -8.42 -6.74 14.94
N MET A 156 -7.75 -6.66 13.79
CA MET A 156 -8.35 -6.34 12.49
C MET A 156 -7.97 -7.38 11.42
N PRO A 157 -8.44 -8.64 11.53
CA PRO A 157 -7.98 -9.75 10.68
C PRO A 157 -8.27 -9.52 9.19
N VAL A 158 -9.42 -8.94 8.86
CA VAL A 158 -9.76 -8.64 7.46
C VAL A 158 -8.85 -7.55 6.88
N CYS A 159 -8.51 -6.53 7.69
CA CYS A 159 -7.58 -5.48 7.28
C CYS A 159 -6.16 -6.04 7.10
N LEU A 160 -5.70 -6.92 8.00
CA LEU A 160 -4.40 -7.60 7.87
C LEU A 160 -4.34 -8.44 6.60
N ALA A 161 -5.39 -9.23 6.31
CA ALA A 161 -5.47 -10.02 5.08
C ALA A 161 -5.45 -9.14 3.83
N PHE A 162 -6.19 -8.02 3.84
CA PHE A 162 -6.18 -7.05 2.75
C PHE A 162 -4.80 -6.44 2.52
N VAL A 163 -4.12 -6.03 3.59
CA VAL A 163 -2.77 -5.44 3.52
C VAL A 163 -1.75 -6.45 2.98
N ASN A 164 -1.82 -7.71 3.43
CA ASN A 164 -0.97 -8.78 2.90
C ASN A 164 -1.17 -8.98 1.39
N ARG A 165 -2.42 -8.99 0.93
CA ARG A 165 -2.77 -9.19 -0.49
C ARG A 165 -2.31 -8.05 -1.40
N LEU A 166 -2.11 -6.82 -0.88
CA LEU A 166 -1.65 -5.69 -1.69
C LEU A 166 -0.31 -5.95 -2.38
N SER A 167 0.65 -6.60 -1.70
CA SER A 167 1.95 -6.87 -2.29
C SER A 167 1.88 -7.86 -3.45
N ASP A 168 0.99 -8.85 -3.34
CA ASP A 168 0.77 -9.85 -4.39
C ASP A 168 0.09 -9.20 -5.60
N TYR A 169 -0.94 -8.38 -5.36
CA TYR A 169 -1.60 -7.61 -6.41
C TYR A 169 -0.62 -6.73 -7.21
N PHE A 170 0.23 -5.94 -6.53
CA PHE A 170 1.19 -5.08 -7.23
C PHE A 170 2.25 -5.87 -8.00
N PHE A 171 2.67 -7.02 -7.49
CA PHE A 171 3.56 -7.91 -8.23
C PHE A 171 2.90 -8.44 -9.51
N VAL A 172 1.67 -8.95 -9.42
CA VAL A 172 0.89 -9.43 -10.56
C VAL A 172 0.63 -8.29 -11.56
N LEU A 173 0.26 -7.10 -11.07
CA LEU A 173 0.08 -5.92 -11.91
C LEU A 173 1.36 -5.57 -12.70
N GLY A 174 2.53 -5.61 -12.05
CA GLY A 174 3.80 -5.39 -12.75
C GLY A 174 4.02 -6.39 -13.88
N ARG A 175 3.76 -7.67 -13.63
CA ARG A 175 3.89 -8.74 -14.65
C ARG A 175 2.86 -8.58 -15.77
N HIS A 176 1.65 -8.16 -15.46
CA HIS A 176 0.62 -7.88 -16.45
C HIS A 176 1.01 -6.70 -17.35
N LEU A 177 1.48 -5.60 -16.78
CA LEU A 177 1.89 -4.39 -17.52
C LEU A 177 3.05 -4.65 -18.49
N GLU A 178 3.96 -5.54 -18.15
CA GLU A 178 5.03 -5.98 -19.08
C GLU A 178 4.60 -7.14 -20.01
N HIS A 179 3.30 -7.47 -20.04
CA HIS A 179 2.76 -8.56 -20.87
C HIS A 179 3.46 -9.91 -20.68
N GLY A 180 3.87 -10.22 -19.46
CA GLY A 180 4.56 -11.47 -19.13
C GLY A 180 5.97 -11.62 -19.73
N ARG A 181 6.58 -10.52 -20.22
CA ARG A 181 7.93 -10.52 -20.82
C ARG A 181 9.06 -10.64 -19.80
N GLY A 182 8.76 -10.80 -18.52
CA GLY A 182 9.76 -10.93 -17.47
C GLY A 182 10.74 -12.09 -17.70
N GLU A 183 12.02 -11.84 -17.50
CA GLU A 183 13.06 -12.86 -17.60
C GLU A 183 13.08 -13.77 -16.37
N LYS A 184 13.27 -15.08 -16.59
CA LYS A 184 13.48 -16.03 -15.50
C LYS A 184 14.82 -15.78 -14.83
N ALA A 185 14.85 -15.72 -13.51
CA ALA A 185 16.10 -15.67 -12.77
C ALA A 185 16.88 -16.97 -12.95
N VAL A 186 18.17 -16.86 -13.24
CA VAL A 186 19.08 -18.01 -13.36
C VAL A 186 19.74 -18.31 -12.01
N ALA A 187 20.10 -19.59 -11.78
CA ALA A 187 20.71 -20.01 -10.51
C ALA A 187 22.11 -19.41 -10.27
N ARG A 188 22.76 -18.89 -11.33
CA ARG A 188 24.07 -18.20 -11.26
C ARG A 188 23.98 -16.92 -12.08
N ALA A 189 24.60 -15.84 -11.58
CA ALA A 189 24.72 -14.63 -12.36
C ALA A 189 25.40 -14.92 -13.69
N PRO A 190 24.93 -14.33 -14.81
CA PRO A 190 25.64 -14.43 -16.08
C PRO A 190 27.06 -13.85 -15.91
N ALA A 191 28.02 -14.43 -16.63
CA ALA A 191 29.42 -14.02 -16.63
C ALA A 191 29.59 -12.62 -17.24
#